data_756ca1943cf73557b79623a3b5e2b482
#
_entry.id   756ca1943cf73557b79623a3b5e2b482
#
_cell.length_a   1.000
_cell.length_b   1.000
_cell.length_c   1.000
_cell.angle_alpha   90.00
_cell.angle_beta   90.00
_cell.angle_gamma   90.00
#
_symmetry.space_group_name_H-M   'P 1'
#
loop_
_entity.id
_entity.type
_entity.pdbx_description
1 polymer ?
#
loop_
_entity_poly.entity_id
_entity_poly.type
_entity_poly.pdbx_seq_one_letter_code
_entity_poly.pdbx_strand_id
1 'polypeptide(L)'
;MIDDPLPQNWQELQTGVQRIFRNVGLLAEVEVDLETPRGSVNVDVLATDVRSVDKIRYIVECKNWGSSIPQTVVHSFTTVMHETGANIGFIISKHGLQQGAKKYTQNTNIIGMTYLEFQQRYFEAWWNRYFCPRIGDAADEPLQYVEPVNYKRDREYAKLNLREQEKFDRLRQEKGVSVMALSMLNYRFMSKALNTGNLLNVPKSLDDFKTRVLTQICPHMEWHCDT
;
A
#
# COMPACT_ATOMS: atom_id res chain seq x y z
N MET A 1 6.86 -2.02 -3.90
CA MET A 1 6.91 -2.24 -2.45
C MET A 1 6.09 -1.14 -1.80
N ILE A 2 5.23 -1.46 -0.82
CA ILE A 2 4.35 -0.47 -0.17
C ILE A 2 5.09 0.22 0.99
N ASP A 3 5.93 -0.53 1.68
CA ASP A 3 6.61 -0.14 2.91
C ASP A 3 7.97 -0.83 3.03
N ASP A 4 8.80 -0.46 4.02
CA ASP A 4 10.03 -1.20 4.31
C ASP A 4 9.71 -2.68 4.59
N PRO A 5 10.30 -3.63 3.85
CA PRO A 5 10.02 -5.06 4.01
C PRO A 5 10.65 -5.67 5.26
N LEU A 6 11.51 -4.93 5.96
CA LEU A 6 12.29 -5.38 7.11
C LEU A 6 11.99 -4.52 8.34
N PRO A 7 10.80 -4.66 8.95
CA PRO A 7 10.47 -3.95 10.18
C PRO A 7 11.50 -4.28 11.27
N GLN A 8 11.92 -3.27 12.03
CA GLN A 8 12.97 -3.40 13.04
C GLN A 8 12.48 -4.14 14.28
N ASN A 9 11.18 -4.01 14.59
CA ASN A 9 10.55 -4.62 15.75
C ASN A 9 9.15 -5.14 15.42
N TRP A 10 8.53 -5.83 16.37
CA TRP A 10 7.21 -6.41 16.19
C TRP A 10 6.09 -5.36 16.09
N GLN A 11 6.23 -4.22 16.77
CA GLN A 11 5.25 -3.13 16.72
C GLN A 11 5.20 -2.49 15.32
N GLU A 12 6.36 -2.30 14.69
CA GLU A 12 6.43 -1.81 13.31
C GLU A 12 5.79 -2.80 12.33
N LEU A 13 5.99 -4.10 12.55
CA LEU A 13 5.34 -5.13 11.74
C LEU A 13 3.82 -5.07 11.86
N GLN A 14 3.28 -5.03 13.09
CA GLN A 14 1.84 -4.94 13.33
C GLN A 14 1.23 -3.67 12.72
N THR A 15 1.85 -2.51 12.99
CA THR A 15 1.36 -1.23 12.45
C THR A 15 1.49 -1.14 10.94
N GLY A 16 2.51 -1.75 10.35
CA GLY A 16 2.66 -1.87 8.90
C GLY A 16 1.54 -2.70 8.27
N VAL A 17 1.22 -3.85 8.85
CA VAL A 17 0.10 -4.71 8.41
C VAL A 17 -1.23 -3.97 8.55
N GLN A 18 -1.49 -3.35 9.70
CA GLN A 18 -2.68 -2.54 9.94
C GLN A 18 -2.83 -1.44 8.89
N ARG A 19 -1.76 -0.70 8.60
CA ARG A 19 -1.74 0.38 7.62
C ARG A 19 -2.11 -0.12 6.22
N ILE A 20 -1.54 -1.25 5.79
CA ILE A 20 -1.86 -1.84 4.48
C ILE A 20 -3.34 -2.23 4.42
N PHE A 21 -3.87 -2.88 5.43
CA PHE A 21 -5.29 -3.23 5.49
C PHE A 21 -6.20 -1.99 5.42
N ARG A 22 -5.88 -0.94 6.19
CA ARG A 22 -6.64 0.33 6.15
C ARG A 22 -6.57 0.98 4.77
N ASN A 23 -5.41 0.99 4.16
CA ASN A 23 -5.21 1.58 2.83
C ASN A 23 -6.00 0.85 1.74
N VAL A 24 -6.21 -0.45 1.87
CA VAL A 24 -7.06 -1.20 0.92
C VAL A 24 -8.55 -1.17 1.30
N GLY A 25 -8.90 -0.45 2.35
CA GLY A 25 -10.29 -0.17 2.75
C GLY A 25 -10.90 -1.18 3.71
N LEU A 26 -10.07 -1.89 4.49
CA LEU A 26 -10.52 -2.68 5.63
C LEU A 26 -10.52 -1.84 6.91
N LEU A 27 -11.40 -2.14 7.84
CA LEU A 27 -11.23 -1.69 9.23
C LEU A 27 -10.18 -2.59 9.87
N ALA A 28 -9.13 -2.00 10.45
CA ALA A 28 -8.05 -2.76 11.06
C ALA A 28 -7.58 -2.12 12.36
N GLU A 29 -7.36 -2.96 13.39
CA GLU A 29 -6.92 -2.59 14.72
C GLU A 29 -5.79 -3.51 15.15
N VAL A 30 -4.90 -3.02 16.03
CA VAL A 30 -3.80 -3.80 16.61
C VAL A 30 -4.09 -4.13 18.07
N GLU A 31 -3.50 -5.23 18.57
CA GLU A 31 -3.59 -5.65 19.97
C GLU A 31 -5.05 -5.74 20.45
N VAL A 32 -5.88 -6.53 19.74
CA VAL A 32 -7.31 -6.65 20.03
C VAL A 32 -7.59 -7.89 20.89
N ASP A 33 -8.24 -7.69 22.01
CA ASP A 33 -8.76 -8.78 22.84
C ASP A 33 -10.09 -9.28 22.28
N LEU A 34 -10.16 -10.56 21.96
CA LEU A 34 -11.36 -11.21 21.44
C LEU A 34 -11.88 -12.22 22.46
N GLU A 35 -13.18 -12.15 22.74
CA GLU A 35 -13.85 -13.16 23.58
C GLU A 35 -13.96 -14.49 22.82
N THR A 36 -13.64 -15.58 23.52
CA THR A 36 -13.72 -16.95 23.02
C THR A 36 -14.45 -17.84 24.02
N PRO A 37 -14.90 -19.04 23.65
CA PRO A 37 -15.51 -19.97 24.60
C PRO A 37 -14.63 -20.36 25.78
N ARG A 38 -13.32 -20.14 25.70
CA ARG A 38 -12.34 -20.47 26.76
C ARG A 38 -11.79 -19.25 27.49
N GLY A 39 -12.32 -18.06 27.24
CA GLY A 39 -11.86 -16.80 27.81
C GLY A 39 -11.48 -15.81 26.72
N SER A 40 -10.60 -14.86 27.01
CA SER A 40 -10.14 -13.86 26.05
C SER A 40 -8.81 -14.27 25.41
N VAL A 41 -8.64 -13.94 24.14
CA VAL A 41 -7.38 -14.09 23.39
C VAL A 41 -7.01 -12.76 22.75
N ASN A 42 -5.77 -12.33 22.94
CA ASN A 42 -5.21 -11.17 22.26
C ASN A 42 -4.72 -11.57 20.86
N VAL A 43 -5.09 -10.78 19.83
CA VAL A 43 -4.62 -10.96 18.46
C VAL A 43 -3.83 -9.71 18.02
N ASP A 44 -2.69 -9.94 17.37
CA ASP A 44 -1.78 -8.86 16.98
C ASP A 44 -2.43 -7.85 16.04
N VAL A 45 -3.20 -8.33 15.03
CA VAL A 45 -4.02 -7.46 14.16
C VAL A 45 -5.36 -8.14 13.85
N LEU A 46 -6.44 -7.41 14.07
CA LEU A 46 -7.79 -7.76 13.61
C LEU A 46 -8.16 -6.84 12.44
N ALA A 47 -8.62 -7.40 11.32
CA ALA A 47 -9.16 -6.62 10.22
C ALA A 47 -10.52 -7.16 9.77
N THR A 48 -11.43 -6.26 9.34
CA THR A 48 -12.76 -6.62 8.87
C THR A 48 -13.06 -5.92 7.54
N ASP A 49 -13.47 -6.68 6.54
CA ASP A 49 -14.00 -6.11 5.30
C ASP A 49 -15.49 -5.79 5.47
N VAL A 50 -15.76 -4.57 5.87
CA VAL A 50 -17.14 -4.07 6.07
C VAL A 50 -17.93 -3.87 4.77
N ARG A 51 -17.26 -3.92 3.62
CA ARG A 51 -17.90 -3.84 2.30
C ARG A 51 -18.42 -5.21 1.85
N SER A 52 -17.88 -6.29 2.39
CA SER A 52 -18.41 -7.63 2.21
C SER A 52 -19.73 -7.77 2.97
N VAL A 53 -20.73 -8.40 2.35
CA VAL A 53 -22.01 -8.72 2.99
C VAL A 53 -21.77 -9.58 4.25
N ASP A 54 -20.83 -10.51 4.17
CA ASP A 54 -20.51 -11.45 5.25
C ASP A 54 -19.51 -10.88 6.27
N LYS A 55 -19.08 -9.62 6.11
CA LYS A 55 -18.11 -8.95 7.01
C LYS A 55 -16.90 -9.82 7.29
N ILE A 56 -16.20 -10.24 6.22
CA ILE A 56 -15.03 -11.13 6.30
C ILE A 56 -14.03 -10.63 7.32
N ARG A 57 -13.70 -11.48 8.30
CA ARG A 57 -12.75 -11.19 9.39
C ARG A 57 -11.41 -11.84 9.11
N TYR A 58 -10.37 -11.04 9.26
CA TYR A 58 -8.97 -11.44 9.16
C TYR A 58 -8.32 -11.29 10.52
N ILE A 59 -7.60 -12.30 10.98
CA ILE A 59 -6.70 -12.16 12.11
C ILE A 59 -5.27 -12.42 11.67
N VAL A 60 -4.34 -11.70 12.27
CA VAL A 60 -2.92 -11.79 11.93
C VAL A 60 -2.10 -12.00 13.18
N GLU A 61 -1.18 -12.92 13.08
CA GLU A 61 -0.12 -13.18 14.04
C GLU A 61 1.20 -12.66 13.47
N CYS A 62 1.84 -11.72 14.14
CA CYS A 62 3.06 -11.05 13.71
C CYS A 62 4.27 -11.56 14.50
N LYS A 63 5.23 -12.18 13.83
CA LYS A 63 6.42 -12.77 14.48
C LYS A 63 7.71 -12.21 13.88
N ASN A 64 8.26 -11.18 14.53
CA ASN A 64 9.56 -10.60 14.13
C ASN A 64 10.75 -11.42 14.67
N TRP A 65 10.72 -12.75 14.47
CA TRP A 65 11.75 -13.65 14.96
C TRP A 65 12.93 -13.78 13.97
N GLY A 66 14.13 -14.04 14.51
CA GLY A 66 15.34 -14.34 13.73
C GLY A 66 15.36 -15.71 13.05
N SER A 67 14.28 -16.50 13.20
CA SER A 67 14.14 -17.85 12.61
C SER A 67 12.77 -18.05 11.99
N SER A 68 12.66 -19.06 11.11
CA SER A 68 11.37 -19.45 10.49
C SER A 68 10.42 -20.04 11.54
N ILE A 69 9.14 -19.78 11.38
CA ILE A 69 8.06 -20.14 12.32
C ILE A 69 7.84 -21.66 12.32
N PRO A 70 7.90 -22.31 13.50
CA PRO A 70 7.67 -23.74 13.62
C PRO A 70 6.18 -24.11 13.54
N GLN A 71 5.90 -25.39 13.30
CA GLN A 71 4.54 -25.93 13.17
C GLN A 71 3.69 -25.72 14.43
N THR A 72 4.29 -25.71 15.62
CA THR A 72 3.59 -25.50 16.89
C THR A 72 2.86 -24.15 16.95
N VAL A 73 3.46 -23.08 16.39
CA VAL A 73 2.81 -21.76 16.31
C VAL A 73 1.59 -21.82 15.39
N VAL A 74 1.68 -22.52 14.26
CA VAL A 74 0.55 -22.68 13.35
C VAL A 74 -0.59 -23.46 14.02
N HIS A 75 -0.28 -24.51 14.78
CA HIS A 75 -1.29 -25.26 15.56
C HIS A 75 -2.01 -24.37 16.59
N SER A 76 -1.26 -23.59 17.37
CA SER A 76 -1.86 -22.65 18.34
C SER A 76 -2.75 -21.63 17.64
N PHE A 77 -2.29 -21.08 16.52
CA PHE A 77 -3.06 -20.13 15.73
C PHE A 77 -4.32 -20.74 15.09
N THR A 78 -4.29 -22.04 14.74
CA THR A 78 -5.49 -22.76 14.26
C THR A 78 -6.59 -22.76 15.32
N THR A 79 -6.22 -22.93 16.59
CA THR A 79 -7.19 -22.87 17.72
C THR A 79 -7.79 -21.48 17.81
N VAL A 80 -6.95 -20.43 17.75
CA VAL A 80 -7.42 -19.04 17.77
C VAL A 80 -8.38 -18.76 16.61
N MET A 81 -8.05 -19.20 15.39
CA MET A 81 -8.91 -19.06 14.21
C MET A 81 -10.30 -19.69 14.43
N HIS A 82 -10.31 -20.91 14.97
CA HIS A 82 -11.56 -21.64 15.24
C HIS A 82 -12.40 -20.96 16.33
N GLU A 83 -11.78 -20.58 17.43
CA GLU A 83 -12.48 -20.03 18.60
C GLU A 83 -12.99 -18.59 18.38
N THR A 84 -12.31 -17.81 17.53
CA THR A 84 -12.73 -16.45 17.19
C THR A 84 -13.69 -16.38 16.00
N GLY A 85 -13.89 -17.49 15.27
CA GLY A 85 -14.68 -17.52 14.05
C GLY A 85 -14.12 -16.67 12.92
N ALA A 86 -12.81 -16.43 12.90
CA ALA A 86 -12.16 -15.66 11.83
C ALA A 86 -12.15 -16.45 10.50
N ASN A 87 -12.36 -15.74 9.40
CA ASN A 87 -12.47 -16.35 8.08
C ASN A 87 -11.10 -16.65 7.47
N ILE A 88 -10.11 -15.75 7.65
CA ILE A 88 -8.77 -15.87 7.10
C ILE A 88 -7.76 -15.49 8.19
N GLY A 89 -6.74 -16.34 8.36
CA GLY A 89 -5.62 -16.08 9.25
C GLY A 89 -4.32 -15.84 8.51
N PHE A 90 -3.53 -14.87 8.95
CA PHE A 90 -2.17 -14.67 8.47
C PHE A 90 -1.17 -14.89 9.60
N ILE A 91 -0.08 -15.61 9.30
CA ILE A 91 1.12 -15.62 10.14
C ILE A 91 2.20 -14.89 9.36
N ILE A 92 2.51 -13.67 9.76
CA ILE A 92 3.49 -12.82 9.07
C ILE A 92 4.77 -12.79 9.88
N SER A 93 5.89 -13.15 9.22
CA SER A 93 7.17 -13.24 9.89
C SER A 93 8.31 -12.75 9.00
N LYS A 94 9.50 -12.57 9.61
CA LYS A 94 10.71 -12.16 8.89
C LYS A 94 11.23 -13.24 7.93
N HIS A 95 11.11 -14.52 8.30
CA HIS A 95 11.71 -15.65 7.57
C HIS A 95 10.70 -16.68 7.06
N GLY A 96 9.40 -16.38 7.14
CA GLY A 96 8.33 -17.28 6.73
C GLY A 96 8.21 -18.51 7.64
N LEU A 97 7.54 -19.55 7.13
CA LEU A 97 7.27 -20.79 7.85
C LEU A 97 8.33 -21.86 7.56
N GLN A 98 8.60 -22.72 8.55
CA GLN A 98 9.33 -23.97 8.33
C GLN A 98 8.56 -24.92 7.39
N GLN A 99 9.24 -25.87 6.77
CA GLN A 99 8.64 -26.78 5.77
C GLN A 99 7.43 -27.55 6.32
N GLY A 100 7.50 -28.06 7.54
CA GLY A 100 6.38 -28.76 8.19
C GLY A 100 5.17 -27.86 8.41
N ALA A 101 5.43 -26.60 8.84
CA ALA A 101 4.40 -25.60 9.03
C ALA A 101 3.74 -25.19 7.69
N LYS A 102 4.54 -25.03 6.62
CA LYS A 102 4.02 -24.77 5.25
C LYS A 102 3.11 -25.89 4.76
N LYS A 103 3.51 -27.12 4.96
CA LYS A 103 2.70 -28.30 4.58
C LYS A 103 1.37 -28.33 5.33
N TYR A 104 1.38 -27.99 6.61
CA TYR A 104 0.18 -27.94 7.44
C TYR A 104 -0.84 -26.89 6.95
N THR A 105 -0.36 -25.74 6.49
CA THR A 105 -1.24 -24.63 6.06
C THR A 105 -1.84 -24.81 4.66
N GLN A 106 -1.37 -25.76 3.85
CA GLN A 106 -1.77 -25.92 2.43
C GLN A 106 -3.27 -26.08 2.17
N ASN A 107 -4.01 -26.70 3.09
CA ASN A 107 -5.44 -26.95 2.95
C ASN A 107 -6.25 -26.29 4.07
N THR A 108 -5.78 -25.16 4.56
CA THR A 108 -6.44 -24.39 5.61
C THR A 108 -6.70 -22.94 5.17
N ASN A 109 -7.45 -22.21 5.97
CA ASN A 109 -7.63 -20.77 5.80
C ASN A 109 -6.53 -19.94 6.49
N ILE A 110 -5.40 -20.56 6.85
CA ILE A 110 -4.22 -19.93 7.43
C ILE A 110 -3.13 -19.80 6.36
N ILE A 111 -2.61 -18.60 6.21
CA ILE A 111 -1.60 -18.28 5.21
C ILE A 111 -0.35 -17.75 5.92
N GLY A 112 0.73 -18.50 5.84
CA GLY A 112 2.02 -18.05 6.38
C GLY A 112 2.89 -17.43 5.31
N MET A 113 3.44 -16.25 5.60
CA MET A 113 4.25 -15.51 4.64
C MET A 113 5.20 -14.52 5.31
N THR A 114 6.12 -13.98 4.53
CA THR A 114 6.95 -12.85 4.94
C THR A 114 6.16 -11.54 4.79
N TYR A 115 6.64 -10.47 5.46
CA TYR A 115 6.01 -9.16 5.30
C TYR A 115 6.13 -8.61 3.87
N LEU A 116 7.22 -8.95 3.16
CA LEU A 116 7.36 -8.61 1.74
C LEU A 116 6.28 -9.32 0.89
N GLU A 117 6.08 -10.62 1.09
CA GLU A 117 5.04 -11.38 0.37
C GLU A 117 3.63 -10.86 0.69
N PHE A 118 3.39 -10.42 1.93
CA PHE A 118 2.14 -9.77 2.32
C PHE A 118 1.93 -8.44 1.56
N GLN A 119 2.94 -7.59 1.46
CA GLN A 119 2.89 -6.38 0.65
C GLN A 119 2.62 -6.68 -0.84
N GLN A 120 3.28 -7.70 -1.39
CA GLN A 120 3.08 -8.13 -2.79
C GLN A 120 1.64 -8.58 -3.03
N ARG A 121 1.08 -9.37 -2.10
CA ARG A 121 -0.31 -9.85 -2.17
C ARG A 121 -1.32 -8.72 -2.23
N TYR A 122 -1.11 -7.66 -1.46
CA TYR A 122 -2.03 -6.52 -1.37
C TYR A 122 -1.67 -5.36 -2.32
N PHE A 123 -0.56 -5.45 -3.07
CA PHE A 123 -0.04 -4.35 -3.87
C PHE A 123 -1.05 -3.81 -4.90
N GLU A 124 -1.71 -4.67 -5.65
CA GLU A 124 -2.70 -4.25 -6.66
C GLU A 124 -3.90 -3.53 -6.02
N ALA A 125 -4.41 -4.06 -4.92
CA ALA A 125 -5.50 -3.42 -4.18
C ALA A 125 -5.07 -2.07 -3.60
N TRP A 126 -3.88 -1.99 -3.01
CA TRP A 126 -3.31 -0.77 -2.49
C TRP A 126 -3.06 0.27 -3.58
N TRP A 127 -2.50 -0.15 -4.73
CA TRP A 127 -2.28 0.71 -5.89
C TRP A 127 -3.57 1.36 -6.37
N ASN A 128 -4.62 0.55 -6.59
CA ASN A 128 -5.87 1.02 -7.18
C ASN A 128 -6.78 1.76 -6.19
N ARG A 129 -6.74 1.42 -4.91
CA ARG A 129 -7.70 1.93 -3.91
C ARG A 129 -7.13 3.04 -3.03
N TYR A 130 -5.80 3.13 -2.93
CA TYR A 130 -5.16 4.10 -2.07
C TYR A 130 -4.19 5.00 -2.84
N PHE A 131 -3.17 4.41 -3.50
CA PHE A 131 -2.09 5.18 -4.11
C PHE A 131 -2.58 6.05 -5.27
N CYS A 132 -3.20 5.46 -6.30
CA CYS A 132 -3.65 6.22 -7.47
C CYS A 132 -4.65 7.33 -7.12
N PRO A 133 -5.71 7.08 -6.31
CA PRO A 133 -6.62 8.15 -5.92
C PRO A 133 -5.92 9.27 -5.14
N ARG A 134 -5.06 8.93 -4.17
CA ARG A 134 -4.36 9.93 -3.36
C ARG A 134 -3.43 10.81 -4.17
N ILE A 135 -2.69 10.22 -5.10
CA ILE A 135 -1.76 10.97 -5.95
C ILE A 135 -2.54 11.80 -6.98
N GLY A 136 -3.58 11.22 -7.58
CA GLY A 136 -4.43 11.96 -8.51
C GLY A 136 -5.11 13.15 -7.86
N ASP A 137 -5.74 12.97 -6.70
CA ASP A 137 -6.36 14.06 -5.93
C ASP A 137 -5.35 15.16 -5.56
N ALA A 138 -4.14 14.77 -5.16
CA ALA A 138 -3.08 15.74 -4.87
C ALA A 138 -2.59 16.51 -6.10
N ALA A 139 -2.72 15.93 -7.30
CA ALA A 139 -2.35 16.56 -8.55
C ALA A 139 -3.46 17.45 -9.14
N ASP A 140 -4.71 17.30 -8.69
CA ASP A 140 -5.85 18.07 -9.23
C ASP A 140 -5.72 19.57 -8.94
N GLU A 141 -5.29 19.96 -7.74
CA GLU A 141 -5.10 21.37 -7.40
C GLU A 141 -4.05 22.05 -8.29
N PRO A 142 -2.82 21.54 -8.44
CA PRO A 142 -1.84 22.12 -9.34
C PRO A 142 -2.18 21.99 -10.83
N LEU A 143 -3.07 21.07 -11.23
CA LEU A 143 -3.46 20.86 -12.62
C LEU A 143 -3.99 22.15 -13.28
N GLN A 144 -4.78 22.94 -12.55
CA GLN A 144 -5.33 24.22 -13.05
C GLN A 144 -4.26 25.19 -13.54
N TYR A 145 -3.03 25.08 -13.06
CA TYR A 145 -1.91 25.95 -13.47
C TYR A 145 -1.19 25.47 -14.73
N VAL A 146 -1.31 24.19 -15.04
CA VAL A 146 -0.52 23.57 -16.13
C VAL A 146 -1.36 23.09 -17.31
N GLU A 147 -2.66 22.87 -17.15
CA GLU A 147 -3.56 22.48 -18.22
C GLU A 147 -3.50 23.45 -19.43
N PRO A 148 -3.70 22.96 -20.64
CA PRO A 148 -3.51 23.77 -21.87
C PRO A 148 -4.41 25.00 -21.92
N VAL A 149 -5.66 24.90 -21.45
CA VAL A 149 -6.67 25.97 -21.53
C VAL A 149 -7.28 26.21 -20.15
N ASN A 150 -7.04 27.38 -19.59
CA ASN A 150 -7.67 27.82 -18.34
C ASN A 150 -7.79 29.35 -18.31
N TYR A 151 -8.96 29.85 -18.70
CA TYR A 151 -9.21 31.30 -18.76
C TYR A 151 -9.07 32.03 -17.42
N LYS A 152 -9.37 31.36 -16.30
CA LYS A 152 -9.19 31.95 -14.98
C LYS A 152 -7.71 32.18 -14.68
N ARG A 153 -6.90 31.16 -14.87
CA ARG A 153 -5.44 31.25 -14.72
C ARG A 153 -4.86 32.32 -15.64
N ASP A 154 -5.23 32.32 -16.94
CA ASP A 154 -4.67 33.25 -17.93
C ASP A 154 -4.99 34.69 -17.59
N ARG A 155 -6.19 34.97 -17.04
CA ARG A 155 -6.56 36.28 -16.54
C ARG A 155 -5.76 36.71 -15.29
N GLU A 156 -5.49 35.80 -14.37
CA GLU A 156 -4.67 36.09 -13.20
C GLU A 156 -3.19 36.25 -13.59
N TYR A 157 -2.67 35.42 -14.50
CA TYR A 157 -1.32 35.54 -15.06
C TYR A 157 -1.06 36.93 -15.70
N ALA A 158 -2.05 37.45 -16.43
CA ALA A 158 -1.92 38.78 -17.05
C ALA A 158 -1.78 39.95 -16.04
N LYS A 159 -2.12 39.73 -14.76
CA LYS A 159 -1.96 40.73 -13.69
C LYS A 159 -0.57 40.71 -13.02
N LEU A 160 0.19 39.67 -13.26
CA LEU A 160 1.52 39.47 -12.67
C LEU A 160 2.54 40.44 -13.29
N ASN A 161 3.52 40.86 -12.52
CA ASN A 161 4.67 41.56 -13.08
C ASN A 161 5.62 40.61 -13.84
N LEU A 162 6.54 41.15 -14.64
CA LEU A 162 7.44 40.38 -15.49
C LEU A 162 8.22 39.29 -14.72
N ARG A 163 8.75 39.61 -13.54
CA ARG A 163 9.51 38.65 -12.72
C ARG A 163 8.64 37.51 -12.22
N GLU A 164 7.41 37.77 -11.89
CA GLU A 164 6.44 36.77 -11.45
C GLU A 164 6.01 35.89 -12.61
N GLN A 165 5.80 36.47 -13.81
CA GLN A 165 5.50 35.73 -15.02
C GLN A 165 6.65 34.77 -15.39
N GLU A 166 7.88 35.24 -15.39
CA GLU A 166 9.07 34.42 -15.64
C GLU A 166 9.18 33.24 -14.65
N LYS A 167 8.91 33.50 -13.36
CA LYS A 167 8.91 32.44 -12.33
C LYS A 167 7.79 31.42 -12.57
N PHE A 168 6.59 31.89 -12.91
CA PHE A 168 5.45 31.03 -13.22
C PHE A 168 5.73 30.15 -14.43
N ASP A 169 6.23 30.72 -15.52
CA ASP A 169 6.53 29.99 -16.76
C ASP A 169 7.60 28.93 -16.55
N ARG A 170 8.65 29.27 -15.77
CA ARG A 170 9.67 28.28 -15.39
C ARG A 170 9.08 27.12 -14.62
N LEU A 171 8.28 27.38 -13.57
CA LEU A 171 7.65 26.32 -12.77
C LEU A 171 6.69 25.47 -13.61
N ARG A 172 5.92 26.11 -14.50
CA ARG A 172 5.02 25.41 -15.43
C ARG A 172 5.78 24.51 -16.39
N GLN A 173 6.90 24.98 -16.92
CA GLN A 173 7.77 24.19 -17.80
C GLN A 173 8.40 23.02 -17.05
N GLU A 174 8.92 23.24 -15.83
CA GLU A 174 9.59 22.21 -15.04
C GLU A 174 8.63 21.16 -14.49
N LYS A 175 7.44 21.51 -14.05
CA LYS A 175 6.53 20.64 -13.29
C LYS A 175 5.27 20.24 -14.07
N GLY A 176 4.94 20.93 -15.15
CA GLY A 176 3.65 20.79 -15.84
C GLY A 176 3.37 19.38 -16.33
N VAL A 177 4.33 18.75 -17.00
CA VAL A 177 4.18 17.38 -17.52
C VAL A 177 3.94 16.37 -16.40
N SER A 178 4.63 16.54 -15.27
CA SER A 178 4.45 15.67 -14.10
C SER A 178 3.07 15.79 -13.49
N VAL A 179 2.61 17.02 -13.28
CA VAL A 179 1.29 17.29 -12.71
C VAL A 179 0.20 16.69 -13.61
N MET A 180 0.29 16.91 -14.94
CA MET A 180 -0.64 16.32 -15.88
C MET A 180 -0.63 14.80 -15.88
N ALA A 181 0.55 14.18 -15.83
CA ALA A 181 0.67 12.72 -15.78
C ALA A 181 0.11 12.14 -14.46
N LEU A 182 0.37 12.80 -13.33
CA LEU A 182 -0.08 12.34 -12.03
C LEU A 182 -1.59 12.51 -11.84
N SER A 183 -2.21 13.59 -12.35
CA SER A 183 -3.66 13.77 -12.32
C SER A 183 -4.40 12.68 -13.10
N MET A 184 -3.76 12.12 -14.14
CA MET A 184 -4.33 11.01 -14.90
C MET A 184 -4.39 9.68 -14.14
N LEU A 185 -3.71 9.54 -13.00
CA LEU A 185 -3.78 8.32 -12.17
C LEU A 185 -5.16 8.05 -11.59
N ASN A 186 -6.01 9.07 -11.46
CA ASN A 186 -7.42 8.90 -11.08
C ASN A 186 -8.24 8.16 -12.16
N TYR A 187 -7.79 8.14 -13.41
CA TYR A 187 -8.48 7.44 -14.47
C TYR A 187 -8.11 5.95 -14.47
N ARG A 188 -9.11 5.10 -14.29
CA ARG A 188 -8.94 3.65 -14.13
C ARG A 188 -8.19 2.98 -15.28
N PHE A 189 -8.31 3.49 -16.50
CA PHE A 189 -7.58 2.95 -17.66
C PHE A 189 -6.09 3.25 -17.58
N MET A 190 -5.69 4.42 -17.08
CA MET A 190 -4.28 4.79 -16.91
C MET A 190 -3.63 4.00 -15.78
N SER A 191 -4.30 3.88 -14.63
CA SER A 191 -3.81 3.05 -13.52
C SER A 191 -3.63 1.59 -13.95
N LYS A 192 -4.53 1.06 -14.80
CA LYS A 192 -4.44 -0.28 -15.35
C LYS A 192 -3.33 -0.41 -16.40
N ALA A 193 -3.16 0.57 -17.27
CA ALA A 193 -2.09 0.59 -18.28
C ALA A 193 -0.69 0.61 -17.62
N LEU A 194 -0.54 1.36 -16.52
CA LEU A 194 0.69 1.40 -15.73
C LEU A 194 0.94 0.08 -14.97
N ASN A 195 -0.13 -0.64 -14.62
CA ASN A 195 -0.05 -1.93 -13.91
C ASN A 195 0.16 -3.13 -14.84
N THR A 196 -0.18 -3.05 -16.13
CA THR A 196 -0.05 -4.15 -17.10
C THR A 196 1.32 -4.23 -17.79
N GLY A 197 2.16 -3.22 -17.65
CA GLY A 197 3.56 -3.30 -18.09
C GLY A 197 4.43 -4.00 -17.04
N ASN A 198 5.68 -4.29 -17.35
CA ASN A 198 6.68 -4.90 -16.46
C ASN A 198 6.89 -4.20 -15.08
N LEU A 199 6.05 -3.25 -14.71
CA LEU A 199 5.94 -2.60 -13.41
C LEU A 199 5.56 -3.58 -12.28
N LEU A 200 4.99 -4.75 -12.61
CA LEU A 200 4.66 -5.82 -11.67
C LEU A 200 5.89 -6.56 -11.12
N ASN A 201 7.07 -6.37 -11.68
CA ASN A 201 8.29 -6.65 -10.92
C ASN A 201 8.35 -5.63 -9.78
N VAL A 202 7.82 -6.01 -8.65
CA VAL A 202 7.73 -5.23 -7.41
C VAL A 202 8.99 -4.40 -7.23
N PRO A 203 8.87 -3.08 -7.17
CA PRO A 203 10.04 -2.22 -7.00
C PRO A 203 10.74 -2.59 -5.69
N LYS A 204 12.06 -2.81 -5.75
CA LYS A 204 12.84 -3.19 -4.57
C LYS A 204 12.97 -2.04 -3.56
N SER A 205 12.68 -0.81 -3.99
CA SER A 205 12.67 0.39 -3.16
C SER A 205 11.69 1.43 -3.72
N LEU A 206 11.34 2.44 -2.95
CA LEU A 206 10.55 3.58 -3.40
C LEU A 206 11.26 4.33 -4.54
N ASP A 207 12.60 4.38 -4.51
CA ASP A 207 13.39 5.01 -5.56
C ASP A 207 13.39 4.21 -6.86
N ASP A 208 13.45 2.88 -6.79
CA ASP A 208 13.28 1.99 -7.95
C ASP A 208 11.87 2.15 -8.55
N PHE A 209 10.83 2.30 -7.72
CA PHE A 209 9.48 2.61 -8.15
C PHE A 209 9.39 4.00 -8.81
N LYS A 210 9.91 5.04 -8.18
CA LYS A 210 9.97 6.39 -8.75
C LYS A 210 10.72 6.38 -10.10
N THR A 211 11.89 5.76 -10.16
CA THR A 211 12.70 5.68 -11.38
C THR A 211 11.95 4.94 -12.49
N ARG A 212 11.32 3.81 -12.21
CA ARG A 212 10.59 3.03 -13.24
C ARG A 212 9.32 3.71 -13.71
N VAL A 213 8.49 4.24 -12.79
CA VAL A 213 7.26 4.94 -13.15
C VAL A 213 7.57 6.24 -13.88
N LEU A 214 8.51 7.02 -13.37
CA LEU A 214 8.82 8.35 -13.92
C LEU A 214 9.61 8.26 -15.23
N THR A 215 10.55 7.33 -15.39
CA THR A 215 11.25 7.12 -16.66
C THR A 215 10.34 6.59 -17.75
N GLN A 216 9.32 5.79 -17.43
CA GLN A 216 8.37 5.28 -18.43
C GLN A 216 7.28 6.29 -18.80
N ILE A 217 6.81 7.08 -17.84
CA ILE A 217 5.75 8.08 -18.06
C ILE A 217 6.34 9.40 -18.57
N CYS A 218 7.52 9.77 -18.08
CA CYS A 218 8.18 11.05 -18.37
C CYS A 218 9.68 10.84 -18.60
N PRO A 219 10.09 10.30 -19.79
CA PRO A 219 11.49 9.98 -20.08
C PRO A 219 12.45 11.19 -20.07
N HIS A 220 11.94 12.41 -19.97
CA HIS A 220 12.73 13.65 -20.00
C HIS A 220 12.74 14.42 -18.67
N MET A 221 12.31 13.80 -17.57
CA MET A 221 12.27 14.49 -16.27
C MET A 221 13.37 14.01 -15.33
N GLU A 222 14.34 14.88 -15.10
CA GLU A 222 15.22 14.79 -13.94
C GLU A 222 14.49 15.28 -12.70
N TRP A 223 14.19 14.38 -11.78
CA TRP A 223 13.61 14.72 -10.49
C TRP A 223 14.74 15.02 -9.50
N HIS A 224 14.98 16.27 -9.24
CA HIS A 224 15.72 16.70 -8.06
C HIS A 224 14.71 16.80 -6.90
N CYS A 225 14.66 15.79 -6.02
CA CYS A 225 14.12 15.97 -4.68
C CYS A 225 15.16 16.73 -3.89
N ASP A 226 15.03 18.06 -3.83
CA ASP A 226 15.67 18.82 -2.77
C ASP A 226 14.96 18.47 -1.46
N THR A 227 15.74 17.95 -0.52
CA THR A 227 15.43 17.57 0.87
C THR A 227 14.75 18.69 1.63
#